data_0e34ffaafb9c106e86423711642970e7
#
_entry.id   0e34ffaafb9c106e86423711642970e7
#
_cell.length_a   1.000
_cell.length_b   1.000
_cell.length_c   1.000
_cell.angle_alpha   90.00
_cell.angle_beta   90.00
_cell.angle_gamma   90.00
#
_symmetry.space_group_name_H-M   'P 1'
#
loop_
_entity.id
_entity.type
_entity.pdbx_description
1 polymer ?
#
loop_
_entity_poly.entity_id
_entity_poly.type
_entity_poly.pdbx_seq_one_letter_code
_entity_poly.pdbx_strand_id
1 'polypeptide(L)'
;MLILQDCLAKLKAFKNSKGDLMGIQRIGIFGSVARQQNNDTSDLDVVVEMDKPTLRTMYELETNLKRMFGCKIDIVQMRPTLRPLLKQNIQREVIYV
;
A
#
# COMPACT_ATOMS: atom_id res chain seq x y z
N MET A 1 2.44 17.28 -4.06
CA MET A 1 2.94 16.07 -4.71
C MET A 1 3.44 15.08 -3.64
N LEU A 2 3.18 13.79 -3.82
CA LEU A 2 3.63 12.76 -2.89
C LEU A 2 5.14 12.57 -3.01
N ILE A 3 5.81 12.54 -1.86
CA ILE A 3 7.26 12.31 -1.75
C ILE A 3 7.46 10.90 -1.18
N LEU A 4 8.22 10.07 -1.88
CA LEU A 4 8.40 8.66 -1.51
C LEU A 4 8.86 8.47 -0.07
N GLN A 5 9.87 9.20 0.38
CA GLN A 5 10.38 9.05 1.75
C GLN A 5 9.32 9.37 2.80
N ASP A 6 8.53 10.42 2.57
CA ASP A 6 7.44 10.79 3.48
C ASP A 6 6.36 9.72 3.50
N CYS A 7 6.02 9.17 2.33
CA CYS A 7 5.04 8.09 2.22
C CYS A 7 5.49 6.83 2.95
N LEU A 8 6.75 6.45 2.78
CA LEU A 8 7.31 5.29 3.46
C LEU A 8 7.31 5.46 4.98
N ALA A 9 7.67 6.66 5.47
CA ALA A 9 7.69 6.94 6.90
C ALA A 9 6.28 6.86 7.50
N LYS A 10 5.29 7.45 6.83
CA LYS A 10 3.90 7.39 7.28
C LYS A 10 3.35 5.97 7.28
N LEU A 11 3.64 5.23 6.22
CA LEU A 11 3.17 3.86 6.09
C LEU A 11 3.80 2.94 7.14
N LYS A 12 5.07 3.14 7.43
CA LYS A 12 5.77 2.39 8.48
C LYS A 12 5.17 2.67 9.86
N ALA A 13 4.89 3.94 10.17
CA ALA A 13 4.25 4.32 11.43
C ALA A 13 2.87 3.68 11.55
N PHE A 14 2.09 3.67 10.48
CA PHE A 14 0.79 3.01 10.43
C PHE A 14 0.91 1.51 10.69
N LYS A 15 1.84 0.83 10.01
CA LYS A 15 2.07 -0.61 10.20
C LYS A 15 2.43 -0.91 11.65
N ASN A 16 3.30 -0.11 12.26
CA ASN A 16 3.74 -0.32 13.63
C ASN A 16 2.61 -0.11 14.64
N SER A 17 1.68 0.80 14.36
CA SER A 17 0.59 1.10 15.30
C SER A 17 -0.64 0.21 15.12
N LYS A 18 -1.00 -0.14 13.89
CA LYS A 18 -2.26 -0.84 13.58
C LYS A 18 -2.10 -2.12 12.79
N GLY A 19 -0.91 -2.42 12.31
CA GLY A 19 -0.67 -3.58 11.44
C GLY A 19 -1.10 -4.90 12.06
N ASP A 20 -0.71 -5.14 13.30
CA ASP A 20 -1.05 -6.39 13.99
C ASP A 20 -2.56 -6.54 14.19
N LEU A 21 -3.25 -5.46 14.53
CA LEU A 21 -4.70 -5.47 14.72
C LEU A 21 -5.45 -5.80 13.44
N MET A 22 -4.91 -5.41 12.30
CA MET A 22 -5.50 -5.66 10.98
C MET A 22 -5.00 -6.94 10.33
N GLY A 23 -4.05 -7.64 10.94
CA GLY A 23 -3.46 -8.83 10.36
C GLY A 23 -2.53 -8.54 9.19
N ILE A 24 -1.93 -7.36 9.15
CA ILE A 24 -1.01 -6.97 8.09
C ILE A 24 0.34 -7.66 8.32
N GLN A 25 0.73 -8.51 7.38
CA GLN A 25 2.03 -9.19 7.40
C GLN A 25 3.10 -8.34 6.72
N ARG A 26 2.79 -7.81 5.54
CA ARG A 26 3.67 -6.90 4.81
C ARG A 26 2.83 -5.82 4.14
N ILE A 27 3.39 -4.63 4.04
CA ILE A 27 2.77 -3.51 3.32
C ILE A 27 3.87 -2.69 2.67
N GLY A 28 3.61 -2.22 1.45
CA GLY A 28 4.60 -1.46 0.71
C GLY A 28 3.99 -0.57 -0.35
N ILE A 29 4.84 0.19 -1.00
CA ILE A 29 4.47 1.12 -2.07
C ILE A 29 5.06 0.61 -3.37
N PHE A 30 4.26 0.62 -4.44
CA PHE A 30 4.72 0.32 -5.78
C PHE A 30 4.22 1.39 -6.75
N GLY A 31 4.44 1.20 -8.05
CA GLY A 31 3.95 2.14 -9.05
C GLY A 31 4.75 3.42 -9.15
N SER A 32 4.11 4.49 -9.60
CA SER A 32 4.81 5.73 -9.96
C SER A 32 5.51 6.40 -8.79
N VAL A 33 4.92 6.37 -7.60
CA VAL A 33 5.56 6.96 -6.40
C VAL A 33 6.82 6.17 -6.03
N ALA A 34 6.76 4.84 -6.09
CA ALA A 34 7.93 3.99 -5.79
C ALA A 34 9.06 4.25 -6.78
N ARG A 35 8.73 4.48 -8.05
CA ARG A 35 9.71 4.80 -9.10
C ARG A 35 10.16 6.26 -9.08
N GLN A 36 9.54 7.09 -8.23
CA GLN A 36 9.77 8.53 -8.17
C GLN A 36 9.48 9.22 -9.52
N GLN A 37 8.43 8.75 -10.19
CA GLN A 37 7.97 9.26 -11.48
C GLN A 37 6.55 9.83 -11.38
N ASN A 38 6.09 10.08 -10.16
CA ASN A 38 4.75 10.61 -9.92
C ASN A 38 4.70 12.12 -10.14
N ASN A 39 3.48 12.61 -10.37
CA ASN A 39 3.17 14.03 -10.47
C ASN A 39 2.04 14.38 -9.49
N ASP A 40 1.52 15.61 -9.56
CA ASP A 40 0.51 16.10 -8.63
C ASP A 40 -0.82 15.33 -8.70
N THR A 41 -1.08 14.66 -9.81
CA THR A 41 -2.33 13.91 -10.02
C THR A 41 -2.17 12.41 -9.85
N SER A 42 -0.96 11.93 -9.53
CA SER A 42 -0.71 10.50 -9.36
C SER A 42 -1.41 9.95 -8.12
N ASP A 43 -1.93 8.73 -8.24
CA ASP A 43 -2.45 7.98 -7.12
C ASP A 43 -1.30 7.33 -6.35
N LEU A 44 -1.55 6.98 -5.09
CA LEU A 44 -0.61 6.19 -4.31
C LEU A 44 -0.98 4.71 -4.46
N ASP A 45 -0.06 3.90 -4.95
CA ASP A 45 -0.25 2.46 -5.13
C ASP A 45 0.35 1.71 -3.95
N VAL A 46 -0.49 0.99 -3.22
CA VAL A 46 -0.11 0.26 -2.02
C VAL A 46 -0.40 -1.22 -2.23
N VAL A 47 0.55 -2.07 -1.88
CA VAL A 47 0.35 -3.51 -1.85
C VAL A 47 0.41 -3.99 -0.40
N VAL A 48 -0.49 -4.91 -0.05
CA VAL A 48 -0.60 -5.44 1.30
C VAL A 48 -0.73 -6.96 1.28
N GLU A 49 -0.03 -7.63 2.20
CA GLU A 49 -0.26 -9.05 2.51
C GLU A 49 -0.89 -9.11 3.88
N MET A 50 -2.06 -9.73 3.96
CA MET A 50 -2.83 -9.80 5.19
C MET A 50 -3.14 -11.24 5.55
N ASP A 51 -3.09 -11.55 6.83
CA ASP A 51 -3.58 -12.81 7.37
C ASP A 51 -5.09 -12.68 7.57
N LYS A 52 -5.85 -13.61 6.98
CA LYS A 52 -7.32 -13.65 7.09
C LYS A 52 -8.01 -12.32 6.80
N PRO A 53 -7.79 -11.74 5.61
CA PRO A 53 -8.42 -10.47 5.27
C PRO A 53 -9.94 -10.61 5.20
N THR A 54 -10.64 -9.58 5.70
CA THR A 54 -12.11 -9.48 5.60
C THR A 54 -12.46 -8.19 4.87
N LEU A 55 -13.72 -8.10 4.41
CA LEU A 55 -14.21 -6.85 3.82
C LEU A 55 -14.07 -5.69 4.81
N ARG A 56 -14.32 -5.96 6.08
CA ARG A 56 -14.21 -4.95 7.13
C ARG A 56 -12.77 -4.45 7.28
N THR A 57 -11.80 -5.36 7.39
CA THR A 57 -10.40 -4.96 7.55
C THR A 57 -9.88 -4.24 6.31
N MET A 58 -10.28 -4.67 5.12
CA MET A 58 -9.90 -3.98 3.89
C MET A 58 -10.50 -2.57 3.82
N TYR A 59 -11.75 -2.41 4.23
CA TYR A 59 -12.40 -1.11 4.29
C TYR A 59 -11.70 -0.18 5.30
N GLU A 60 -11.38 -0.70 6.48
CA GLU A 60 -10.68 0.06 7.51
C GLU A 60 -9.28 0.50 7.02
N LEU A 61 -8.57 -0.40 6.35
CA LEU A 61 -7.27 -0.10 5.76
C LEU A 61 -7.37 1.04 4.76
N GLU A 62 -8.30 0.93 3.81
CA GLU A 62 -8.51 1.94 2.79
C GLU A 62 -8.87 3.30 3.40
N THR A 63 -9.79 3.30 4.35
CA THR A 63 -10.24 4.53 5.02
C THR A 63 -9.09 5.21 5.76
N ASN A 64 -8.30 4.44 6.51
CA ASN A 64 -7.16 4.97 7.23
C ASN A 64 -6.11 5.56 6.30
N LEU A 65 -5.78 4.85 5.23
CA LEU A 65 -4.77 5.33 4.27
C LEU A 65 -5.22 6.58 3.53
N LYS A 66 -6.47 6.62 3.09
CA LYS A 66 -7.02 7.83 2.44
C LYS A 66 -6.97 9.05 3.36
N ARG A 67 -7.33 8.87 4.62
CA ARG A 67 -7.26 9.95 5.61
C ARG A 67 -5.83 10.41 5.84
N MET A 68 -4.93 9.46 5.93
CA MET A 68 -3.53 9.72 6.26
C MET A 68 -2.80 10.44 5.13
N PHE A 69 -3.04 10.04 3.87
CA PHE A 69 -2.34 10.59 2.73
C PHE A 69 -3.09 11.71 2.02
N GLY A 70 -4.39 11.84 2.25
CA GLY A 70 -5.21 12.89 1.63
C GLY A 70 -5.29 12.81 0.12
N CYS A 71 -5.15 11.62 -0.45
CA CYS A 71 -5.18 11.41 -1.90
C CYS A 71 -5.88 10.08 -2.21
N LYS A 72 -6.08 9.82 -3.50
CA LYS A 72 -6.61 8.55 -3.96
C LYS A 72 -5.57 7.46 -3.78
N ILE A 73 -6.00 6.35 -3.21
CA ILE A 73 -5.16 5.19 -2.92
C ILE A 73 -5.67 3.99 -3.71
N ASP A 74 -4.77 3.34 -4.45
CA ASP A 74 -5.04 2.03 -5.04
C ASP A 74 -4.41 0.97 -4.16
N ILE A 75 -5.23 0.10 -3.58
CA ILE A 75 -4.76 -0.96 -2.70
C ILE A 75 -4.88 -2.29 -3.42
N VAL A 76 -3.77 -3.01 -3.51
CA VAL A 76 -3.73 -4.37 -4.08
C VAL A 76 -3.38 -5.33 -2.95
N GLN A 77 -4.23 -6.34 -2.77
CA GLN A 77 -3.95 -7.43 -1.85
C GLN A 77 -3.11 -8.48 -2.56
N MET A 78 -1.90 -8.73 -2.05
CA MET A 78 -1.04 -9.79 -2.59
C MET A 78 -1.62 -11.15 -2.20
N ARG A 79 -1.88 -11.99 -3.20
CA ARG A 79 -2.47 -13.33 -3.01
C ARG A 79 -2.11 -14.21 -4.20
N PRO A 80 -2.18 -15.55 -4.05
CA PRO A 80 -1.80 -16.47 -5.13
C PRO A 80 -2.63 -16.31 -6.40
N THR A 81 -3.88 -15.84 -6.27
CA THR A 81 -4.80 -15.66 -7.41
C THR A 81 -4.59 -14.35 -8.17
N LEU A 82 -3.67 -13.51 -7.74
CA LEU A 82 -3.36 -12.25 -8.41
C LEU A 82 -2.82 -12.54 -9.81
N ARG A 83 -3.23 -11.74 -10.80
CA ARG A 83 -2.76 -11.91 -12.19
C ARG A 83 -1.23 -11.94 -12.23
N PRO A 84 -0.61 -12.90 -12.94
CA PRO A 84 0.85 -13.07 -12.92
C PRO A 84 1.63 -11.84 -13.34
N LEU A 85 1.18 -11.13 -14.37
CA LEU A 85 1.89 -9.94 -14.85
C LEU A 85 1.88 -8.82 -13.81
N LEU A 86 0.72 -8.58 -13.19
CA LEU A 86 0.60 -7.59 -12.12
C LEU A 86 1.48 -7.97 -10.93
N LYS A 87 1.47 -9.24 -10.55
CA LYS A 87 2.30 -9.75 -9.45
C LYS A 87 3.78 -9.51 -9.73
N GLN A 88 4.24 -9.82 -10.96
CA GLN A 88 5.63 -9.59 -11.36
C GLN A 88 6.00 -8.11 -11.30
N ASN A 89 5.13 -7.25 -11.80
CA ASN A 89 5.37 -5.80 -11.79
C ASN A 89 5.48 -5.27 -10.37
N ILE A 90 4.59 -5.70 -9.48
CA ILE A 90 4.64 -5.30 -8.08
C ILE A 90 5.94 -5.79 -7.43
N GLN A 91 6.28 -7.06 -7.61
CA GLN A 91 7.50 -7.63 -7.00
C GLN A 91 8.77 -6.93 -7.46
N ARG A 92 8.79 -6.41 -8.69
CA ARG A 92 9.93 -5.68 -9.24
C ARG A 92 10.07 -4.29 -8.62
N GLU A 93 8.95 -3.63 -8.34
CA GLU A 93 8.92 -2.21 -7.98
C GLU A 93 8.75 -1.95 -6.49
N VAL A 94 8.17 -2.88 -5.76
CA VAL A 94 7.67 -2.63 -4.40
C VAL A 94 8.80 -2.30 -3.43
N ILE A 95 8.49 -1.33 -2.56
CA ILE A 95 9.32 -0.98 -1.41
C ILE A 95 8.48 -1.25 -0.18
N TYR A 96 8.80 -2.30 0.54
CA TYR A 96 8.11 -2.66 1.78
C TYR A 96 8.65 -1.85 2.97
N VAL A 97 7.76 -1.63 3.92
CA VAL A 97 8.14 -1.02 5.20
C VAL A 97 8.07 -2.01 6.35
#